data_5c002abca43f19353698a9b3bdc61e95
#
_entry.id   5c002abca43f19353698a9b3bdc61e95
#
_cell.length_a   1.000
_cell.length_b   1.000
_cell.length_c   1.000
_cell.angle_alpha   90.00
_cell.angle_beta   90.00
_cell.angle_gamma   90.00
#
_symmetry.space_group_name_H-M   'P 1'
#
loop_
_entity.id
_entity.type
_entity.pdbx_description
1 polymer ?
#
loop_
_entity_poly.entity_id
_entity_poly.type
_entity_poly.pdbx_seq_one_letter_code
_entity_poly.pdbx_strand_id
1 'polypeptide(L)'
;MNCPQCVGIEQLFNDAEADAELRRFRKRGPRKTTRLLIEGVTEAGVTGRTLLDVGGGVGAVHLGLLAAGAKHALDIDASSAFIRTARQEAESRGLADRVTHRFGNFAEMAAEIPAADVVTLDRVICCYHDLEALLGLSARRASSTLGMVFPRDIMRARFMNRLLNLRRRLAGSPFRTFIHPRSRIEEILGSCGLESIFQRRTFFWQVGVFRRVRPAAR
;
A
#
# COMPACT_ATOMS: atom_id res chain seq x y z
N MET A 1 -8.90 2.61 17.41
CA MET A 1 -7.99 1.50 17.01
C MET A 1 -7.43 0.84 18.25
N ASN A 2 -7.80 -0.42 18.52
CA ASN A 2 -7.34 -1.17 19.70
C ASN A 2 -6.17 -2.14 19.38
N CYS A 3 -5.67 -2.13 18.14
CA CYS A 3 -4.58 -3.00 17.71
C CYS A 3 -3.22 -2.41 18.13
N PRO A 4 -2.38 -3.11 18.91
CA PRO A 4 -1.05 -2.60 19.31
C PRO A 4 -0.16 -2.22 18.12
N GLN A 5 -0.26 -2.95 17.01
CA GLN A 5 0.48 -2.64 15.78
C GLN A 5 0.03 -1.29 15.18
N CYS A 6 -1.28 -1.01 15.20
CA CYS A 6 -1.81 0.26 14.69
C CYS A 6 -1.41 1.44 15.59
N VAL A 7 -1.37 1.25 16.90
CA VAL A 7 -0.80 2.24 17.84
C VAL A 7 0.66 2.50 17.51
N GLY A 8 1.43 1.45 17.23
CA GLY A 8 2.83 1.57 16.82
C GLY A 8 3.02 2.24 15.46
N ILE A 9 2.09 2.06 14.53
CA ILE A 9 2.07 2.78 13.25
C ILE A 9 1.88 4.26 13.49
N GLU A 10 0.84 4.66 14.24
CA GLU A 10 0.55 6.06 14.56
C GLU A 10 1.73 6.77 15.27
N GLN A 11 2.42 6.07 16.17
CA GLN A 11 3.59 6.61 16.88
C GLN A 11 4.81 6.78 15.96
N LEU A 12 5.06 5.81 15.08
CA LEU A 12 6.23 5.82 14.21
C LEU A 12 6.07 6.76 13.02
N PHE A 13 4.89 6.74 12.39
CA PHE A 13 4.56 7.54 11.22
C PHE A 13 3.88 8.86 11.65
N ASN A 14 4.56 9.61 12.50
CA ASN A 14 4.12 10.89 13.07
C ASN A 14 4.33 12.07 12.11
N ASP A 15 4.00 13.30 12.56
CA ASP A 15 4.11 14.52 11.75
C ASP A 15 5.54 14.76 11.23
N ALA A 16 6.57 14.52 12.05
CA ALA A 16 7.95 14.70 11.62
C ALA A 16 8.36 13.78 10.46
N GLU A 17 7.90 12.51 10.52
CA GLU A 17 8.14 11.52 9.47
C GLU A 17 7.33 11.84 8.20
N ALA A 18 6.07 12.23 8.35
CA ALA A 18 5.21 12.64 7.24
C ALA A 18 5.78 13.86 6.51
N ASP A 19 6.22 14.88 7.24
CA ASP A 19 6.86 16.07 6.69
C ASP A 19 8.19 15.75 5.97
N ALA A 20 9.01 14.88 6.56
CA ALA A 20 10.27 14.46 5.96
C ALA A 20 10.02 13.70 4.64
N GLU A 21 9.05 12.77 4.62
CA GLU A 21 8.69 12.03 3.42
C GLU A 21 8.07 12.95 2.36
N LEU A 22 7.22 13.92 2.74
CA LEU A 22 6.66 14.90 1.81
C LEU A 22 7.75 15.77 1.18
N ARG A 23 8.68 16.32 1.99
CA ARG A 23 9.82 17.09 1.46
C ARG A 23 10.64 16.27 0.47
N ARG A 24 10.91 15.01 0.81
CA ARG A 24 11.60 14.07 -0.09
C ARG A 24 10.81 13.86 -1.38
N PHE A 25 9.48 13.59 -1.27
CA PHE A 25 8.60 13.36 -2.41
C PHE A 25 8.56 14.57 -3.36
N ARG A 26 8.38 15.78 -2.82
CA ARG A 26 8.39 17.03 -3.60
C ARG A 26 9.72 17.27 -4.32
N LYS A 27 10.85 16.97 -3.65
CA LYS A 27 12.20 17.18 -4.20
C LYS A 27 12.62 16.14 -5.23
N ARG A 28 12.25 14.86 -5.05
CA ARG A 28 12.80 13.72 -5.80
C ARG A 28 11.74 12.89 -6.52
N GLY A 29 10.48 13.23 -6.37
CA GLY A 29 9.35 12.43 -6.86
C GLY A 29 9.16 11.10 -6.11
N PRO A 30 8.31 10.21 -6.60
CA PRO A 30 8.07 8.90 -6.02
C PRO A 30 9.35 8.08 -5.92
N ARG A 31 9.44 7.19 -4.91
CA ARG A 31 10.57 6.24 -4.80
C ARG A 31 10.59 5.31 -6.01
N LYS A 32 11.76 4.74 -6.34
CA LYS A 32 11.90 3.85 -7.51
C LYS A 32 10.85 2.73 -7.53
N THR A 33 10.60 2.08 -6.40
CA THR A 33 9.59 1.01 -6.31
C THR A 33 8.17 1.52 -6.50
N THR A 34 7.85 2.70 -5.96
CA THR A 34 6.58 3.38 -6.14
C THR A 34 6.34 3.74 -7.62
N ARG A 35 7.38 4.24 -8.33
CA ARG A 35 7.30 4.49 -9.79
C ARG A 35 7.02 3.22 -10.57
N LEU A 36 7.72 2.13 -10.26
CA LEU A 36 7.49 0.82 -10.88
C LEU A 36 6.08 0.27 -10.60
N LEU A 37 5.53 0.54 -9.42
CA LEU A 37 4.14 0.19 -9.09
C LEU A 37 3.16 0.99 -9.95
N ILE A 38 3.34 2.33 -10.02
CA ILE A 38 2.51 3.21 -10.84
C ILE A 38 2.58 2.79 -12.31
N GLU A 39 3.78 2.54 -12.83
CA GLU A 39 4.01 2.04 -14.20
C GLU A 39 3.23 0.75 -14.47
N GLY A 40 3.43 -0.29 -13.65
CA GLY A 40 2.77 -1.58 -13.86
C GLY A 40 1.24 -1.52 -13.71
N VAL A 41 0.70 -0.66 -12.83
CA VAL A 41 -0.76 -0.45 -12.71
C VAL A 41 -1.28 0.34 -13.91
N THR A 42 -0.53 1.32 -14.41
CA THR A 42 -0.89 2.10 -15.61
C THR A 42 -0.92 1.21 -16.85
N GLU A 43 0.09 0.34 -17.03
CA GLU A 43 0.12 -0.66 -18.11
C GLU A 43 -1.04 -1.65 -18.02
N ALA A 44 -1.51 -1.96 -16.81
CA ALA A 44 -2.70 -2.80 -16.59
C ALA A 44 -4.02 -2.12 -16.98
N GLY A 45 -4.01 -0.79 -17.18
CA GLY A 45 -5.16 0.03 -17.60
C GLY A 45 -5.83 0.72 -16.39
N VAL A 46 -5.50 1.99 -16.16
CA VAL A 46 -5.99 2.79 -15.03
C VAL A 46 -6.98 3.89 -15.44
N THR A 47 -7.03 4.25 -16.71
CA THR A 47 -7.86 5.35 -17.22
C THR A 47 -9.34 5.15 -16.91
N GLY A 48 -9.96 6.15 -16.27
CA GLY A 48 -11.37 6.13 -15.87
C GLY A 48 -11.69 5.20 -14.69
N ARG A 49 -10.70 4.53 -14.11
CA ARG A 49 -10.86 3.55 -13.01
C ARG A 49 -10.89 4.22 -11.65
N THR A 50 -11.61 3.59 -10.73
CA THR A 50 -11.58 3.92 -9.29
C THR A 50 -10.41 3.24 -8.61
N LEU A 51 -9.80 3.92 -7.64
CA LEU A 51 -8.63 3.45 -6.90
C LEU A 51 -8.92 3.39 -5.40
N LEU A 52 -8.51 2.32 -4.76
CA LEU A 52 -8.34 2.21 -3.31
C LEU A 52 -6.84 2.09 -3.01
N ASP A 53 -6.28 3.09 -2.34
CA ASP A 53 -4.87 3.12 -1.92
C ASP A 53 -4.80 2.84 -0.41
N VAL A 54 -4.36 1.65 -0.05
CA VAL A 54 -4.24 1.21 1.35
C VAL A 54 -2.83 1.54 1.86
N GLY A 55 -2.77 2.38 2.90
CA GLY A 55 -1.49 2.92 3.42
C GLY A 55 -0.86 3.90 2.43
N GLY A 56 -1.64 4.88 1.95
CA GLY A 56 -1.23 5.79 0.87
C GLY A 56 -0.07 6.73 1.21
N GLY A 57 0.28 6.85 2.50
CA GLY A 57 1.39 7.70 2.94
C GLY A 57 1.17 9.16 2.54
N VAL A 58 2.15 9.78 1.87
CA VAL A 58 2.04 11.16 1.33
C VAL A 58 1.27 11.26 0.01
N GLY A 59 0.62 10.19 -0.41
CA GLY A 59 -0.19 10.20 -1.63
C GLY A 59 0.56 9.87 -2.93
N ALA A 60 1.81 9.42 -2.85
CA ALA A 60 2.64 9.25 -4.03
C ALA A 60 2.06 8.30 -5.10
N VAL A 61 1.35 7.22 -4.68
CA VAL A 61 0.73 6.26 -5.58
C VAL A 61 -0.55 6.84 -6.18
N HIS A 62 -1.51 7.21 -5.34
CA HIS A 62 -2.81 7.67 -5.85
C HIS A 62 -2.69 8.96 -6.66
N LEU A 63 -1.83 9.91 -6.28
CA LEU A 63 -1.59 11.11 -7.09
C LEU A 63 -0.96 10.78 -8.45
N GLY A 64 -0.02 9.81 -8.48
CA GLY A 64 0.57 9.33 -9.73
C GLY A 64 -0.44 8.64 -10.64
N LEU A 65 -1.32 7.81 -10.08
CA LEU A 65 -2.36 7.12 -10.85
C LEU A 65 -3.49 8.05 -11.30
N LEU A 66 -3.83 9.08 -10.50
CA LEU A 66 -4.76 10.14 -10.92
C LEU A 66 -4.20 10.95 -12.10
N ALA A 67 -2.89 11.25 -12.09
CA ALA A 67 -2.20 11.87 -13.20
C ALA A 67 -2.18 10.97 -14.45
N ALA A 68 -2.13 9.63 -14.26
CA ALA A 68 -2.23 8.64 -15.33
C ALA A 68 -3.66 8.37 -15.82
N GLY A 69 -4.67 9.10 -15.31
CA GLY A 69 -6.05 9.04 -15.79
C GLY A 69 -7.02 8.24 -14.91
N ALA A 70 -6.65 7.80 -13.70
CA ALA A 70 -7.63 7.25 -12.75
C ALA A 70 -8.72 8.29 -12.47
N LYS A 71 -9.95 7.84 -12.21
CA LYS A 71 -11.10 8.72 -12.02
C LYS A 71 -11.12 9.36 -10.62
N HIS A 72 -11.00 8.55 -9.61
CA HIS A 72 -11.09 8.94 -8.20
C HIS A 72 -10.30 7.96 -7.34
N ALA A 73 -9.74 8.43 -6.22
CA ALA A 73 -9.01 7.62 -5.25
C ALA A 73 -9.67 7.70 -3.87
N LEU A 74 -9.77 6.56 -3.20
CA LEU A 74 -9.99 6.44 -1.76
C LEU A 74 -8.67 6.05 -1.12
N ASP A 75 -8.13 6.93 -0.29
CA ASP A 75 -6.92 6.71 0.48
C ASP A 75 -7.27 6.33 1.93
N ILE A 76 -6.72 5.24 2.42
CA ILE A 76 -6.91 4.79 3.80
C ILE A 76 -5.54 4.59 4.44
N ASP A 77 -5.24 5.34 5.48
CA ASP A 77 -3.98 5.19 6.23
C ASP A 77 -4.24 5.11 7.74
N ALA A 78 -3.44 4.30 8.43
CA ALA A 78 -3.47 4.15 9.88
C ALA A 78 -2.65 5.22 10.61
N SER A 79 -2.09 6.20 9.89
CA SER A 79 -1.43 7.39 10.42
C SER A 79 -2.24 8.64 10.13
N SER A 80 -2.68 9.32 11.19
CA SER A 80 -3.39 10.58 11.07
C SER A 80 -2.52 11.69 10.47
N ALA A 81 -1.21 11.67 10.76
CA ALA A 81 -0.23 12.61 10.20
C ALA A 81 -0.11 12.45 8.68
N PHE A 82 0.00 11.21 8.19
CA PHE A 82 0.07 10.97 6.75
C PHE A 82 -1.24 11.32 6.04
N ILE A 83 -2.40 11.06 6.63
CA ILE A 83 -3.71 11.50 6.07
C ILE A 83 -3.77 13.02 5.93
N ARG A 84 -3.34 13.78 6.96
CA ARG A 84 -3.29 15.25 6.87
C ARG A 84 -2.35 15.72 5.75
N THR A 85 -1.16 15.12 5.70
CA THR A 85 -0.12 15.45 4.71
C THR A 85 -0.56 15.12 3.27
N ALA A 86 -1.17 13.94 3.06
CA ALA A 86 -1.69 13.53 1.75
C ALA A 86 -2.83 14.45 1.26
N ARG A 87 -3.71 14.86 2.18
CA ARG A 87 -4.79 15.81 1.87
C ARG A 87 -4.22 17.16 1.42
N GLN A 88 -3.29 17.73 2.17
CA GLN A 88 -2.61 18.99 1.81
C GLN A 88 -1.89 18.89 0.46
N GLU A 89 -1.25 17.74 0.18
CA GLU A 89 -0.58 17.54 -1.09
C GLU A 89 -1.56 17.41 -2.26
N ALA A 90 -2.71 16.73 -2.07
CA ALA A 90 -3.77 16.68 -3.06
C ALA A 90 -4.38 18.06 -3.34
N GLU A 91 -4.64 18.86 -2.29
CA GLU A 91 -5.10 20.25 -2.40
C GLU A 91 -4.10 21.11 -3.19
N SER A 92 -2.81 21.03 -2.85
CA SER A 92 -1.75 21.81 -3.51
C SER A 92 -1.61 21.50 -5.00
N ARG A 93 -2.10 20.34 -5.43
CA ARG A 93 -2.10 19.88 -6.84
C ARG A 93 -3.43 20.09 -7.56
N GLY A 94 -4.45 20.68 -6.89
CA GLY A 94 -5.78 20.84 -7.45
C GLY A 94 -6.53 19.51 -7.65
N LEU A 95 -6.24 18.51 -6.82
CA LEU A 95 -6.83 17.16 -6.88
C LEU A 95 -7.71 16.82 -5.68
N ALA A 96 -8.04 17.81 -4.81
CA ALA A 96 -8.83 17.61 -3.60
C ALA A 96 -10.16 16.89 -3.88
N ASP A 97 -10.87 17.30 -4.92
CA ASP A 97 -12.17 16.72 -5.30
C ASP A 97 -12.06 15.28 -5.87
N ARG A 98 -10.85 14.82 -6.15
CA ARG A 98 -10.57 13.50 -6.73
C ARG A 98 -10.00 12.50 -5.73
N VAL A 99 -9.77 12.90 -4.48
CA VAL A 99 -9.26 12.02 -3.43
C VAL A 99 -10.11 12.13 -2.17
N THR A 100 -10.63 11.01 -1.71
CA THR A 100 -11.24 10.88 -0.38
C THR A 100 -10.23 10.26 0.56
N HIS A 101 -9.99 10.87 1.72
CA HIS A 101 -9.05 10.37 2.73
C HIS A 101 -9.80 9.87 3.96
N ARG A 102 -9.49 8.66 4.41
CA ARG A 102 -10.04 8.04 5.63
C ARG A 102 -8.90 7.58 6.54
N PHE A 103 -8.90 8.08 7.77
CA PHE A 103 -8.00 7.59 8.82
C PHE A 103 -8.54 6.31 9.43
N GLY A 104 -7.72 5.27 9.56
CA GLY A 104 -8.07 4.05 10.27
C GLY A 104 -7.33 2.80 9.80
N ASN A 105 -7.60 1.70 10.49
CA ASN A 105 -7.10 0.39 10.10
C ASN A 105 -7.99 -0.20 8.99
N PHE A 106 -7.44 -0.32 7.79
CA PHE A 106 -8.16 -0.87 6.64
C PHE A 106 -8.77 -2.24 6.94
N ALA A 107 -8.07 -3.13 7.65
CA ALA A 107 -8.57 -4.48 7.92
C ALA A 107 -9.83 -4.47 8.81
N GLU A 108 -9.93 -3.51 9.75
CA GLU A 108 -11.13 -3.32 10.59
C GLU A 108 -12.28 -2.66 9.80
N MET A 109 -11.95 -1.76 8.89
CA MET A 109 -12.92 -0.96 8.12
C MET A 109 -13.36 -1.63 6.82
N ALA A 110 -12.69 -2.70 6.39
CA ALA A 110 -12.84 -3.25 5.04
C ALA A 110 -14.30 -3.60 4.67
N ALA A 111 -15.12 -4.00 5.63
CA ALA A 111 -16.54 -4.31 5.36
C ALA A 111 -17.34 -3.10 4.82
N GLU A 112 -16.97 -1.89 5.26
CA GLU A 112 -17.60 -0.62 4.88
C GLU A 112 -16.99 0.02 3.63
N ILE A 113 -15.81 -0.48 3.20
CA ILE A 113 -15.09 0.08 2.05
C ILE A 113 -15.66 -0.50 0.76
N PRO A 114 -16.11 0.34 -0.19
CA PRO A 114 -16.57 -0.15 -1.48
C PRO A 114 -15.46 -0.84 -2.26
N ALA A 115 -15.84 -1.73 -3.17
CA ALA A 115 -14.90 -2.27 -4.15
C ALA A 115 -14.41 -1.15 -5.08
N ALA A 116 -13.15 -1.24 -5.48
CA ALA A 116 -12.53 -0.35 -6.46
C ALA A 116 -11.99 -1.15 -7.65
N ASP A 117 -11.84 -0.53 -8.79
CA ASP A 117 -11.26 -1.19 -9.96
C ASP A 117 -9.80 -1.59 -9.69
N VAL A 118 -9.07 -0.72 -9.02
CA VAL A 118 -7.66 -0.90 -8.68
C VAL A 118 -7.47 -0.77 -7.17
N VAL A 119 -6.70 -1.69 -6.57
CA VAL A 119 -6.26 -1.60 -5.17
C VAL A 119 -4.74 -1.56 -5.14
N THR A 120 -4.17 -0.65 -4.34
CA THR A 120 -2.71 -0.53 -4.19
C THR A 120 -2.27 -0.63 -2.73
N LEU A 121 -1.08 -1.25 -2.50
CA LEU A 121 -0.43 -1.39 -1.19
C LEU A 121 1.08 -1.13 -1.35
N ASP A 122 1.53 0.13 -1.27
CA ASP A 122 2.97 0.44 -1.38
C ASP A 122 3.67 0.31 -0.03
N ARG A 123 4.36 -0.81 0.21
CA ARG A 123 5.11 -1.10 1.44
C ARG A 123 4.24 -1.22 2.70
N VAL A 124 3.03 -1.71 2.56
CA VAL A 124 2.05 -1.84 3.64
C VAL A 124 2.05 -3.21 4.28
N ILE A 125 2.08 -4.29 3.49
CA ILE A 125 1.97 -5.66 4.03
C ILE A 125 3.10 -6.01 5.01
N CYS A 126 4.26 -5.38 4.88
CA CYS A 126 5.36 -5.55 5.83
C CYS A 126 5.13 -4.83 7.18
N CYS A 127 4.13 -4.00 7.28
CA CYS A 127 3.77 -3.24 8.48
C CYS A 127 2.55 -3.82 9.19
N TYR A 128 2.00 -4.93 8.71
CA TYR A 128 0.82 -5.55 9.28
C TYR A 128 1.07 -7.02 9.62
N HIS A 129 0.64 -7.43 10.80
CA HIS A 129 0.96 -8.76 11.35
C HIS A 129 0.14 -9.88 10.70
N ASP A 130 -1.11 -9.59 10.34
CA ASP A 130 -2.03 -10.54 9.72
C ASP A 130 -2.07 -10.32 8.19
N LEU A 131 -1.15 -10.99 7.50
CA LEU A 131 -1.07 -10.94 6.05
C LEU A 131 -2.37 -11.40 5.38
N GLU A 132 -2.99 -12.46 5.92
CA GLU A 132 -4.16 -13.09 5.31
C GLU A 132 -5.38 -12.17 5.38
N ALA A 133 -5.60 -11.55 6.54
CA ALA A 133 -6.67 -10.58 6.69
C ALA A 133 -6.44 -9.37 5.76
N LEU A 134 -5.27 -8.73 5.85
CA LEU A 134 -4.99 -7.53 5.06
C LEU A 134 -5.04 -7.79 3.56
N LEU A 135 -4.30 -8.81 3.07
CA LEU A 135 -4.19 -9.09 1.64
C LEU A 135 -5.46 -9.69 1.07
N GLY A 136 -6.09 -10.61 1.81
CA GLY A 136 -7.37 -11.21 1.39
C GLY A 136 -8.50 -10.18 1.31
N LEU A 137 -8.58 -9.25 2.27
CA LEU A 137 -9.55 -8.14 2.22
C LEU A 137 -9.26 -7.20 1.05
N SER A 138 -7.99 -6.82 0.83
CA SER A 138 -7.56 -6.00 -0.31
C SER A 138 -7.88 -6.67 -1.65
N ALA A 139 -7.59 -7.96 -1.78
CA ALA A 139 -7.89 -8.74 -2.98
C ALA A 139 -9.40 -8.80 -3.29
N ARG A 140 -10.24 -8.96 -2.27
CA ARG A 140 -11.71 -8.95 -2.45
C ARG A 140 -12.25 -7.57 -2.86
N ARG A 141 -11.57 -6.47 -2.49
CA ARG A 141 -11.95 -5.10 -2.89
C ARG A 141 -11.45 -4.72 -4.28
N ALA A 142 -10.46 -5.43 -4.84
CA ALA A 142 -9.97 -5.21 -6.19
C ALA A 142 -10.90 -5.88 -7.22
N SER A 143 -11.69 -5.12 -7.97
CA SER A 143 -12.55 -5.68 -9.01
C SER A 143 -11.79 -6.03 -10.30
N SER A 144 -10.64 -5.41 -10.55
CA SER A 144 -9.82 -5.63 -11.74
C SER A 144 -8.35 -5.90 -11.42
N THR A 145 -7.69 -5.00 -10.69
CA THR A 145 -6.23 -5.02 -10.53
C THR A 145 -5.82 -4.79 -9.09
N LEU A 146 -4.81 -5.50 -8.62
CA LEU A 146 -4.16 -5.26 -7.34
C LEU A 146 -2.66 -5.07 -7.57
N GLY A 147 -2.12 -3.93 -7.12
CA GLY A 147 -0.69 -3.61 -7.19
C GLY A 147 -0.06 -3.50 -5.80
N MET A 148 1.16 -4.00 -5.63
CA MET A 148 1.83 -3.94 -4.34
C MET A 148 3.35 -3.85 -4.43
N VAL A 149 3.92 -3.23 -3.37
CA VAL A 149 5.36 -3.25 -3.11
C VAL A 149 5.61 -3.91 -1.77
N PHE A 150 6.52 -4.87 -1.72
CA PHE A 150 6.83 -5.61 -0.50
C PHE A 150 8.28 -6.08 -0.44
N PRO A 151 8.83 -6.36 0.76
CA PRO A 151 10.21 -6.81 0.90
C PRO A 151 10.42 -8.17 0.23
N ARG A 152 11.59 -8.37 -0.35
CA ARG A 152 12.00 -9.69 -0.82
C ARG A 152 12.29 -10.60 0.36
N ASP A 153 11.80 -11.83 0.26
CA ASP A 153 12.09 -12.87 1.24
C ASP A 153 13.48 -13.50 0.96
N ILE A 154 14.53 -12.78 1.38
CA ILE A 154 15.92 -13.19 1.29
C ILE A 154 16.59 -13.15 2.66
N MET A 155 17.60 -13.99 2.88
CA MET A 155 18.25 -14.13 4.21
C MET A 155 18.73 -12.79 4.77
N ARG A 156 19.35 -11.93 3.95
CA ARG A 156 19.82 -10.60 4.37
C ARG A 156 18.67 -9.71 4.87
N ALA A 157 17.53 -9.72 4.16
CA ALA A 157 16.35 -8.96 4.55
C ALA A 157 15.75 -9.51 5.85
N ARG A 158 15.66 -10.84 5.99
CA ARG A 158 15.22 -11.50 7.24
C ARG A 158 16.12 -11.12 8.42
N PHE A 159 17.44 -11.18 8.24
CA PHE A 159 18.40 -10.80 9.29
C PHE A 159 18.24 -9.33 9.68
N MET A 160 18.23 -8.42 8.71
CA MET A 160 18.04 -6.99 8.97
C MET A 160 16.70 -6.72 9.68
N ASN A 161 15.63 -7.38 9.24
CA ASN A 161 14.32 -7.24 9.86
C ASN A 161 14.32 -7.70 11.34
N ARG A 162 14.98 -8.82 11.65
CA ARG A 162 15.14 -9.28 13.04
C ARG A 162 15.88 -8.25 13.89
N LEU A 163 16.97 -7.68 13.38
CA LEU A 163 17.75 -6.67 14.09
C LEU A 163 16.95 -5.40 14.33
N LEU A 164 16.21 -4.92 13.34
CA LEU A 164 15.33 -3.75 13.46
C LEU A 164 14.22 -3.99 14.49
N ASN A 165 13.58 -5.15 14.45
CA ASN A 165 12.54 -5.51 15.42
C ASN A 165 13.08 -5.67 16.85
N LEU A 166 14.30 -6.20 17.00
CA LEU A 166 14.97 -6.26 18.31
C LEU A 166 15.23 -4.85 18.86
N ARG A 167 15.79 -3.95 18.05
CA ARG A 167 16.00 -2.55 18.46
C ARG A 167 14.69 -1.87 18.87
N ARG A 168 13.62 -2.06 18.10
CA ARG A 168 12.28 -1.51 18.43
C ARG A 168 11.75 -2.08 19.74
N ARG A 169 11.94 -3.39 19.96
CA ARG A 169 11.54 -4.04 21.21
C ARG A 169 12.29 -3.45 22.41
N LEU A 170 13.60 -3.25 22.28
CA LEU A 170 14.41 -2.65 23.34
C LEU A 170 14.04 -1.18 23.61
N ALA A 171 13.58 -0.47 22.57
CA ALA A 171 13.08 0.90 22.69
C ALA A 171 11.62 0.99 23.16
N GLY A 172 10.97 -0.13 23.55
CA GLY A 172 9.57 -0.15 24.01
C GLY A 172 8.52 0.11 22.92
N SER A 173 8.92 0.18 21.65
CA SER A 173 7.96 0.40 20.54
C SER A 173 7.10 -0.84 20.30
N PRO A 174 5.77 -0.70 20.17
CA PRO A 174 4.90 -1.82 19.80
C PRO A 174 4.97 -2.17 18.31
N PHE A 175 5.50 -1.28 17.46
CA PHE A 175 5.58 -1.49 16.02
C PHE A 175 6.57 -2.59 15.62
N ARG A 176 6.15 -3.47 14.72
CA ARG A 176 6.99 -4.53 14.14
C ARG A 176 6.88 -4.50 12.62
N THR A 177 7.95 -4.98 11.97
CA THR A 177 7.95 -5.22 10.52
C THR A 177 8.08 -6.71 10.23
N PHE A 178 7.48 -7.12 9.12
CA PHE A 178 7.34 -8.52 8.72
C PHE A 178 7.90 -8.74 7.32
N ILE A 179 8.44 -9.92 7.07
CA ILE A 179 8.80 -10.39 5.73
C ILE A 179 7.97 -11.64 5.49
N HIS A 180 7.06 -11.52 4.56
CA HIS A 180 6.15 -12.61 4.20
C HIS A 180 6.72 -13.41 3.01
N PRO A 181 6.64 -14.76 3.04
CA PRO A 181 7.05 -15.59 1.91
C PRO A 181 6.23 -15.22 0.66
N ARG A 182 6.95 -15.08 -0.45
CA ARG A 182 6.31 -14.77 -1.74
C ARG A 182 5.27 -15.82 -2.13
N SER A 183 5.56 -17.09 -1.90
CA SER A 183 4.63 -18.21 -2.17
C SER A 183 3.30 -18.02 -1.44
N ARG A 184 3.33 -17.56 -0.18
CA ARG A 184 2.10 -17.30 0.59
C ARG A 184 1.30 -16.13 0.03
N ILE A 185 1.98 -15.06 -0.41
CA ILE A 185 1.32 -13.93 -1.08
C ILE A 185 0.62 -14.40 -2.36
N GLU A 186 1.32 -15.15 -3.20
CA GLU A 186 0.78 -15.68 -4.47
C GLU A 186 -0.37 -16.67 -4.23
N GLU A 187 -0.29 -17.50 -3.19
CA GLU A 187 -1.37 -18.41 -2.78
C GLU A 187 -2.63 -17.64 -2.38
N ILE A 188 -2.51 -16.63 -1.51
CA ILE A 188 -3.65 -15.80 -1.08
C ILE A 188 -4.28 -15.09 -2.29
N LEU A 189 -3.47 -14.47 -3.15
CA LEU A 189 -3.97 -13.75 -4.32
C LEU A 189 -4.60 -14.72 -5.34
N GLY A 190 -3.98 -15.87 -5.58
CA GLY A 190 -4.50 -16.90 -6.47
C GLY A 190 -5.84 -17.46 -5.99
N SER A 191 -5.99 -17.73 -4.67
CA SER A 191 -7.27 -18.15 -4.08
C SER A 191 -8.39 -17.10 -4.22
N CYS A 192 -8.01 -15.82 -4.37
CA CYS A 192 -8.92 -14.71 -4.67
C CYS A 192 -9.13 -14.49 -6.19
N GLY A 193 -8.59 -15.33 -7.07
CA GLY A 193 -8.71 -15.20 -8.51
C GLY A 193 -7.88 -14.06 -9.12
N LEU A 194 -6.72 -13.76 -8.53
CA LEU A 194 -5.79 -12.76 -9.02
C LEU A 194 -4.50 -13.43 -9.54
N GLU A 195 -4.13 -13.17 -10.79
CA GLU A 195 -2.93 -13.69 -11.43
C GLU A 195 -1.91 -12.58 -11.67
N SER A 196 -0.63 -12.92 -11.55
CA SER A 196 0.48 -11.98 -11.74
C SER A 196 0.66 -11.62 -13.20
N ILE A 197 0.63 -10.30 -13.51
CA ILE A 197 0.82 -9.77 -14.87
C ILE A 197 2.08 -8.90 -14.99
N PHE A 198 2.60 -8.39 -13.88
CA PHE A 198 3.79 -7.54 -13.88
C PHE A 198 4.62 -7.83 -12.63
N GLN A 199 5.93 -7.95 -12.81
CA GLN A 199 6.85 -8.13 -11.69
C GLN A 199 8.16 -7.40 -11.95
N ARG A 200 8.64 -6.68 -10.92
CA ARG A 200 9.97 -6.06 -10.90
C ARG A 200 10.62 -6.28 -9.54
N ARG A 201 11.93 -6.35 -9.52
CA ARG A 201 12.71 -6.55 -8.30
C ARG A 201 13.80 -5.49 -8.20
N THR A 202 14.01 -5.02 -6.99
CA THR A 202 15.16 -4.23 -6.60
C THR A 202 16.00 -5.02 -5.60
N PHE A 203 17.02 -4.43 -5.01
CA PHE A 203 17.87 -5.13 -4.06
C PHE A 203 17.09 -5.71 -2.86
N PHE A 204 16.23 -4.92 -2.23
CA PHE A 204 15.44 -5.33 -1.06
C PHE A 204 13.94 -5.49 -1.30
N TRP A 205 13.40 -4.91 -2.37
CA TRP A 205 11.97 -4.81 -2.62
C TRP A 205 11.59 -5.53 -3.91
N GLN A 206 10.37 -5.95 -3.96
CA GLN A 206 9.72 -6.41 -5.17
C GLN A 206 8.39 -5.69 -5.37
N VAL A 207 8.04 -5.53 -6.63
CA VAL A 207 6.80 -4.94 -7.10
C VAL A 207 6.04 -6.02 -7.84
N GLY A 208 4.77 -6.19 -7.54
CA GLY A 208 3.87 -7.10 -8.23
C GLY A 208 2.58 -6.39 -8.60
N VAL A 209 2.09 -6.61 -9.82
CA VAL A 209 0.74 -6.24 -10.23
C VAL A 209 0.02 -7.51 -10.65
N PHE A 210 -1.20 -7.65 -10.16
CA PHE A 210 -2.03 -8.83 -10.32
C PHE A 210 -3.37 -8.42 -10.94
N ARG A 211 -3.88 -9.21 -11.86
CA ARG A 211 -5.16 -8.97 -12.53
C ARG A 211 -6.16 -10.04 -12.14
N ARG A 212 -7.41 -9.65 -11.95
CA ARG A 212 -8.50 -10.59 -11.72
C ARG A 212 -8.79 -11.38 -12.98
N VAL A 213 -8.71 -12.68 -12.86
CA VAL A 213 -9.14 -13.59 -13.93
C VAL A 213 -10.66 -13.66 -13.88
N ARG A 214 -11.32 -13.37 -15.00
CA ARG A 214 -12.75 -13.65 -15.12
C ARG A 214 -12.92 -15.17 -15.09
N PRO A 215 -13.88 -15.71 -14.29
CA PRO A 215 -14.23 -17.11 -14.46
C PRO A 215 -14.54 -17.34 -15.94
N ALA A 216 -14.00 -18.43 -16.51
CA ALA A 216 -14.41 -18.81 -17.85
C ALA A 216 -15.92 -18.87 -17.88
N ALA A 217 -16.55 -18.16 -18.81
CA ALA A 217 -17.98 -18.26 -19.02
C ALA A 217 -18.29 -19.75 -19.30
N ARG A 218 -19.04 -20.37 -18.39
CA ARG A 218 -19.57 -21.74 -18.60
C ARG A 218 -20.71 -21.69 -19.58
#